data_cb93cd04caa611875c40e7e5c3f774d5
#
_entry.id   cb93cd04caa611875c40e7e5c3f774d5
#
_cell.length_a   1.000
_cell.length_b   1.000
_cell.length_c   1.000
_cell.angle_alpha   90.00
_cell.angle_beta   90.00
_cell.angle_gamma   90.00
#
_symmetry.space_group_name_H-M   'P 1'
#
loop_
_entity.id
_entity.type
_entity.pdbx_description
1 polymer ?
#
loop_
_entity_poly.entity_id
_entity_poly.type
_entity_poly.pdbx_seq_one_letter_code
_entity_poly.pdbx_strand_id
1 'polypeptide(L)'
;MSNKHSPDKILHFKTIWMSDLHLGTKGCQDQLILEFIKYTRSDKLYLIGDIIDGWALRKKWYWPQAHNDIVQKILRKARHGTKVYYVAGNHDELLRKFIPVNFGKVQIVNQIIHTTETKKKYLVIHGDQFDGVMQYARWLSKLGSVAYEWLITINRYINYFRKKLGKDYWSFSKFLKFKVKNAVNFMSNYEVLISNYAKKRKVDGVVCGHIHHAVSKHTMGIHYINDGDWVESCTALVEHFDGSLELIDWNKKRKEIIDITTNGANKKILRKTA
;
A
#
# COMPACT_ATOMS: atom_id res chain seq x y z
N MET A 1 -17.06 -4.14 -37.96
CA MET A 1 -17.13 -2.71 -37.55
C MET A 1 -16.17 -2.53 -36.37
N SER A 2 -15.01 -1.93 -36.62
CA SER A 2 -13.95 -1.75 -35.66
C SER A 2 -14.31 -0.58 -34.73
N ASN A 3 -14.64 -0.86 -33.46
CA ASN A 3 -14.76 0.15 -32.41
C ASN A 3 -13.37 0.80 -32.21
N LYS A 4 -13.11 1.91 -32.86
CA LYS A 4 -11.97 2.79 -32.54
C LYS A 4 -12.25 3.43 -31.20
N HIS A 5 -11.87 2.76 -30.11
CA HIS A 5 -11.77 3.37 -28.80
C HIS A 5 -10.85 4.60 -28.90
N SER A 6 -11.31 5.72 -28.36
CA SER A 6 -10.45 6.88 -28.08
C SER A 6 -9.22 6.36 -27.31
N PRO A 7 -7.98 6.80 -27.63
CA PRO A 7 -6.83 6.32 -26.90
C PRO A 7 -7.01 6.68 -25.42
N ASP A 8 -7.16 5.65 -24.58
CA ASP A 8 -7.20 5.80 -23.12
C ASP A 8 -5.97 6.63 -22.71
N LYS A 9 -6.17 7.67 -21.90
CA LYS A 9 -5.06 8.51 -21.43
C LYS A 9 -4.19 7.68 -20.51
N ILE A 10 -3.08 7.18 -21.03
CA ILE A 10 -2.09 6.42 -20.25
C ILE A 10 -1.17 7.41 -19.54
N LEU A 11 -1.01 7.24 -18.23
CA LEU A 11 -0.06 7.97 -17.42
C LEU A 11 1.31 7.31 -17.52
N HIS A 12 2.34 8.09 -17.79
CA HIS A 12 3.72 7.63 -17.90
C HIS A 12 4.55 8.16 -16.74
N PHE A 13 5.22 7.25 -16.05
CA PHE A 13 6.09 7.54 -14.91
C PHE A 13 7.48 6.96 -15.14
N LYS A 14 8.48 7.51 -14.48
CA LYS A 14 9.81 6.93 -14.44
C LYS A 14 9.82 5.65 -13.63
N THR A 15 9.20 5.69 -12.45
CA THR A 15 9.12 4.56 -11.52
C THR A 15 7.76 4.53 -10.84
N ILE A 16 7.26 3.33 -10.56
CA ILE A 16 6.06 3.10 -9.75
C ILE A 16 6.43 2.16 -8.60
N TRP A 17 5.93 2.43 -7.40
CA TRP A 17 5.99 1.55 -6.23
C TRP A 17 4.57 1.23 -5.77
N MET A 18 4.34 -0.04 -5.48
CA MET A 18 3.08 -0.59 -4.96
C MET A 18 3.40 -1.62 -3.91
N SER A 19 2.70 -1.60 -2.78
CA SER A 19 2.80 -2.60 -1.71
C SER A 19 1.42 -3.11 -1.30
N ASP A 20 1.42 -4.13 -0.46
CA ASP A 20 0.24 -4.57 0.30
C ASP A 20 -1.00 -4.79 -0.58
N LEU A 21 -0.82 -5.55 -1.69
CA LEU A 21 -1.92 -5.92 -2.60
C LEU A 21 -2.79 -7.02 -2.00
N HIS A 22 -2.19 -7.92 -1.21
CA HIS A 22 -2.83 -9.06 -0.56
C HIS A 22 -3.66 -9.93 -1.51
N LEU A 23 -3.09 -10.27 -2.69
CA LEU A 23 -3.70 -11.25 -3.60
C LEU A 23 -3.88 -12.58 -2.86
N GLY A 24 -5.08 -13.15 -2.91
CA GLY A 24 -5.45 -14.32 -2.13
C GLY A 24 -6.41 -13.99 -0.99
N THR A 25 -6.78 -12.72 -0.82
CA THR A 25 -7.78 -12.26 0.14
C THR A 25 -8.98 -11.62 -0.53
N LYS A 26 -10.12 -11.57 0.18
CA LYS A 26 -11.31 -10.85 -0.28
C LYS A 26 -11.19 -9.32 -0.11
N GLY A 27 -10.23 -8.86 0.70
CA GLY A 27 -9.99 -7.45 0.94
C GLY A 27 -9.23 -6.75 -0.19
N CYS A 28 -8.56 -7.53 -1.05
CA CYS A 28 -7.82 -6.98 -2.19
C CYS A 28 -8.76 -6.23 -3.15
N GLN A 29 -8.41 -5.00 -3.49
CA GLN A 29 -9.16 -4.16 -4.44
C GLN A 29 -8.72 -4.47 -5.88
N ASP A 30 -8.92 -5.72 -6.31
CA ASP A 30 -8.41 -6.29 -7.54
C ASP A 30 -8.78 -5.49 -8.80
N GLN A 31 -10.02 -4.99 -8.89
CA GLN A 31 -10.47 -4.20 -10.03
C GLN A 31 -9.75 -2.85 -10.13
N LEU A 32 -9.50 -2.20 -8.97
CA LEU A 32 -8.74 -0.94 -8.94
C LEU A 32 -7.26 -1.15 -9.28
N ILE A 33 -6.66 -2.26 -8.85
CA ILE A 33 -5.31 -2.66 -9.25
C ILE A 33 -5.23 -2.90 -10.76
N LEU A 34 -6.18 -3.67 -11.32
CA LEU A 34 -6.25 -3.95 -12.76
C LEU A 34 -6.39 -2.67 -13.58
N GLU A 35 -7.20 -1.74 -13.10
CA GLU A 35 -7.40 -0.43 -13.70
C GLU A 35 -6.12 0.41 -13.63
N PHE A 36 -5.48 0.52 -12.46
CA PHE A 36 -4.22 1.23 -12.27
C PHE A 36 -3.13 0.69 -13.21
N ILE A 37 -2.94 -0.63 -13.26
CA ILE A 37 -1.96 -1.28 -14.14
C ILE A 37 -2.29 -1.02 -15.63
N LYS A 38 -3.58 -0.94 -15.99
CA LYS A 38 -4.04 -0.64 -17.36
C LYS A 38 -3.66 0.78 -17.78
N TYR A 39 -3.94 1.75 -16.92
CA TYR A 39 -3.78 3.18 -17.25
C TYR A 39 -2.40 3.75 -16.93
N THR A 40 -1.46 2.94 -16.43
CA THR A 40 -0.11 3.39 -16.10
C THR A 40 0.97 2.65 -16.88
N ARG A 41 2.09 3.33 -17.15
CA ARG A 41 3.34 2.79 -17.69
C ARG A 41 4.50 3.34 -16.89
N SER A 42 5.57 2.54 -16.76
CA SER A 42 6.80 2.98 -16.10
C SER A 42 8.02 2.24 -16.63
N ASP A 43 9.21 2.84 -16.48
CA ASP A 43 10.49 2.18 -16.76
C ASP A 43 10.80 1.13 -15.69
N LYS A 44 10.43 1.43 -14.42
CA LYS A 44 10.62 0.53 -13.27
C LYS A 44 9.31 0.36 -12.50
N LEU A 45 9.09 -0.85 -11.99
CA LEU A 45 7.99 -1.18 -11.09
C LEU A 45 8.55 -1.92 -9.88
N TYR A 46 8.33 -1.38 -8.69
CA TYR A 46 8.62 -2.03 -7.43
C TYR A 46 7.34 -2.55 -6.79
N LEU A 47 7.33 -3.84 -6.48
CA LEU A 47 6.29 -4.52 -5.70
C LEU A 47 6.88 -4.72 -4.30
N ILE A 48 6.42 -3.94 -3.31
CA ILE A 48 7.10 -3.81 -2.02
C ILE A 48 6.40 -4.65 -0.95
N GLY A 49 6.45 -5.97 -1.13
CA GLY A 49 5.97 -6.96 -0.17
C GLY A 49 4.45 -7.06 -0.03
N ASP A 50 4.04 -8.16 0.55
CA ASP A 50 2.64 -8.51 0.78
C ASP A 50 1.79 -8.45 -0.50
N ILE A 51 2.43 -8.85 -1.61
CA ILE A 51 1.78 -8.92 -2.93
C ILE A 51 0.85 -10.12 -3.00
N ILE A 52 1.34 -11.28 -2.56
CA ILE A 52 0.54 -12.51 -2.44
C ILE A 52 0.41 -12.87 -0.97
N ASP A 53 -0.83 -12.96 -0.48
CA ASP A 53 -1.08 -13.33 0.91
C ASP A 53 -1.00 -14.85 1.12
N GLY A 54 0.23 -15.34 1.29
CA GLY A 54 0.49 -16.77 1.55
C GLY A 54 -0.11 -17.25 2.87
N TRP A 55 -0.30 -16.37 3.85
CA TRP A 55 -0.93 -16.74 5.12
C TRP A 55 -2.44 -16.97 4.98
N ALA A 56 -3.12 -16.13 4.21
CA ALA A 56 -4.54 -16.30 3.90
C ALA A 56 -4.78 -17.55 3.05
N LEU A 57 -3.96 -17.74 2.00
CA LEU A 57 -4.07 -18.89 1.09
C LEU A 57 -3.84 -20.24 1.80
N ARG A 58 -2.94 -20.32 2.79
CA ARG A 58 -2.73 -21.52 3.63
C ARG A 58 -3.94 -21.86 4.49
N LYS A 59 -4.71 -20.86 4.93
CA LYS A 59 -5.92 -21.08 5.73
C LYS A 59 -7.10 -21.50 4.88
N LYS A 60 -7.29 -20.81 3.74
CA LYS A 60 -8.36 -21.08 2.79
C LYS A 60 -7.95 -20.57 1.42
N TRP A 61 -7.96 -21.46 0.44
CA TRP A 61 -7.69 -21.09 -0.94
C TRP A 61 -8.77 -20.14 -1.48
N TYR A 62 -8.36 -18.94 -1.89
CA TYR A 62 -9.18 -17.95 -2.55
C TYR A 62 -8.36 -17.27 -3.63
N TRP A 63 -8.64 -17.60 -4.89
CA TRP A 63 -7.89 -17.06 -6.03
C TRP A 63 -8.82 -16.79 -7.21
N PRO A 64 -9.54 -15.65 -7.22
CA PRO A 64 -10.41 -15.28 -8.33
C PRO A 64 -9.61 -14.96 -9.59
N GLN A 65 -10.27 -14.98 -10.75
CA GLN A 65 -9.63 -14.71 -12.04
C GLN A 65 -8.92 -13.35 -12.06
N ALA A 66 -9.47 -12.34 -11.41
CA ALA A 66 -8.86 -11.01 -11.34
C ALA A 66 -7.45 -11.02 -10.72
N HIS A 67 -7.19 -11.86 -9.69
CA HIS A 67 -5.85 -12.01 -9.13
C HIS A 67 -4.87 -12.60 -10.13
N ASN A 68 -5.31 -13.60 -10.90
CA ASN A 68 -4.52 -14.17 -11.98
C ASN A 68 -4.21 -13.14 -13.07
N ASP A 69 -5.18 -12.31 -13.43
CA ASP A 69 -5.03 -11.24 -14.43
C ASP A 69 -4.04 -10.16 -13.97
N ILE A 70 -4.01 -9.83 -12.67
CA ILE A 70 -3.03 -8.90 -12.09
C ILE A 70 -1.61 -9.45 -12.29
N VAL A 71 -1.39 -10.71 -11.88
CA VAL A 71 -0.08 -11.37 -12.04
C VAL A 71 0.36 -11.40 -13.50
N GLN A 72 -0.54 -11.80 -14.41
CA GLN A 72 -0.26 -11.81 -15.84
C GLN A 72 0.10 -10.42 -16.38
N LYS A 73 -0.62 -9.37 -15.95
CA LYS A 73 -0.33 -8.00 -16.38
C LYS A 73 1.04 -7.52 -15.90
N ILE A 74 1.43 -7.85 -14.67
CA ILE A 74 2.75 -7.54 -14.12
C ILE A 74 3.85 -8.24 -14.94
N LEU A 75 3.71 -9.55 -15.16
CA LEU A 75 4.65 -10.33 -15.98
C LEU A 75 4.72 -9.80 -17.42
N ARG A 76 3.58 -9.38 -17.98
CA ARG A 76 3.51 -8.76 -19.31
C ARG A 76 4.27 -7.43 -19.34
N LYS A 77 4.15 -6.56 -18.31
CA LYS A 77 4.95 -5.32 -18.21
C LYS A 77 6.46 -5.65 -18.21
N ALA A 78 6.89 -6.63 -17.41
CA ALA A 78 8.28 -7.08 -17.37
C ALA A 78 8.75 -7.58 -18.74
N ARG A 79 7.93 -8.36 -19.45
CA ARG A 79 8.23 -8.85 -20.80
C ARG A 79 8.41 -7.71 -21.81
N HIS A 80 7.66 -6.61 -21.66
CA HIS A 80 7.69 -5.45 -22.56
C HIS A 80 8.69 -4.37 -22.16
N GLY A 81 9.61 -4.66 -21.22
CA GLY A 81 10.76 -3.82 -20.93
C GLY A 81 10.72 -3.06 -19.59
N THR A 82 9.61 -3.07 -18.86
CA THR A 82 9.58 -2.56 -17.49
C THR A 82 10.49 -3.42 -16.60
N LYS A 83 11.44 -2.79 -15.88
CA LYS A 83 12.26 -3.48 -14.88
C LYS A 83 11.41 -3.70 -13.63
N VAL A 84 11.06 -4.95 -13.35
CA VAL A 84 10.21 -5.29 -12.19
C VAL A 84 11.06 -5.86 -11.06
N TYR A 85 10.93 -5.25 -9.88
CA TYR A 85 11.55 -5.68 -8.64
C TYR A 85 10.48 -6.09 -7.65
N TYR A 86 10.64 -7.26 -7.05
CA TYR A 86 9.77 -7.78 -6.01
C TYR A 86 10.53 -7.81 -4.69
N VAL A 87 10.18 -6.96 -3.76
CA VAL A 87 10.70 -6.98 -2.39
C VAL A 87 9.79 -7.87 -1.56
N ALA A 88 10.32 -8.93 -0.92
CA ALA A 88 9.50 -9.87 -0.16
C ALA A 88 9.00 -9.26 1.16
N GLY A 89 7.71 -9.41 1.45
CA GLY A 89 7.06 -9.06 2.70
C GLY A 89 6.90 -10.25 3.66
N ASN A 90 6.16 -10.07 4.74
CA ASN A 90 5.91 -11.14 5.72
C ASN A 90 4.79 -12.10 5.26
N HIS A 91 3.80 -11.66 4.50
CA HIS A 91 2.77 -12.54 3.95
C HIS A 91 3.28 -13.41 2.79
N ASP A 92 4.32 -12.98 2.12
CA ASP A 92 5.01 -13.72 1.06
C ASP A 92 6.45 -14.13 1.45
N GLU A 93 6.70 -14.31 2.74
CA GLU A 93 8.00 -14.67 3.35
C GLU A 93 8.64 -15.93 2.75
N LEU A 94 7.83 -16.83 2.18
CA LEU A 94 8.32 -18.04 1.52
C LEU A 94 9.34 -17.71 0.43
N LEU A 95 9.16 -16.60 -0.27
CA LEU A 95 10.07 -16.15 -1.33
C LEU A 95 11.47 -15.84 -0.79
N ARG A 96 11.60 -15.44 0.48
CA ARG A 96 12.88 -15.11 1.11
C ARG A 96 13.87 -16.26 1.12
N LYS A 97 13.36 -17.51 1.16
CA LYS A 97 14.21 -18.73 1.15
C LYS A 97 14.97 -18.89 -0.16
N PHE A 98 14.53 -18.24 -1.23
CA PHE A 98 15.11 -18.39 -2.56
C PHE A 98 15.88 -17.14 -3.02
N ILE A 99 15.95 -16.10 -2.20
CA ILE A 99 16.64 -14.85 -2.56
C ILE A 99 18.18 -15.03 -2.49
N PRO A 100 18.93 -14.47 -3.48
CA PRO A 100 18.44 -13.74 -4.65
C PRO A 100 17.95 -14.68 -5.77
N VAL A 101 16.80 -14.38 -6.35
CA VAL A 101 16.26 -15.18 -7.46
C VAL A 101 15.59 -14.27 -8.51
N ASN A 102 15.67 -14.70 -9.76
CA ASN A 102 14.95 -14.07 -10.87
C ASN A 102 13.82 -15.01 -11.32
N PHE A 103 12.61 -14.50 -11.35
CA PHE A 103 11.48 -15.17 -11.97
C PHE A 103 11.24 -14.53 -13.34
N GLY A 104 11.87 -15.09 -14.38
CA GLY A 104 11.95 -14.48 -15.69
C GLY A 104 12.66 -13.10 -15.61
N LYS A 105 11.93 -12.04 -15.92
CA LYS A 105 12.44 -10.65 -15.85
C LYS A 105 12.04 -9.92 -14.55
N VAL A 106 11.52 -10.63 -13.57
CA VAL A 106 11.19 -10.11 -12.25
C VAL A 106 12.31 -10.48 -11.29
N GLN A 107 12.97 -9.49 -10.71
CA GLN A 107 14.01 -9.70 -9.72
C GLN A 107 13.43 -9.70 -8.32
N ILE A 108 13.62 -10.79 -7.57
CA ILE A 108 13.13 -10.94 -6.18
C ILE A 108 14.29 -10.65 -5.22
N VAL A 109 14.06 -9.73 -4.28
CA VAL A 109 15.06 -9.24 -3.34
C VAL A 109 14.47 -9.00 -1.96
N ASN A 110 15.29 -8.94 -0.91
CA ASN A 110 14.85 -8.51 0.43
C ASN A 110 14.78 -6.98 0.55
N GLN A 111 15.65 -6.28 -0.15
CA GLN A 111 15.75 -4.82 -0.16
C GLN A 111 16.57 -4.39 -1.37
N ILE A 112 16.41 -3.16 -1.81
CA ILE A 112 17.17 -2.60 -2.92
C ILE A 112 17.34 -1.09 -2.74
N ILE A 113 18.41 -0.52 -3.30
CA ILE A 113 18.57 0.93 -3.37
C ILE A 113 18.13 1.40 -4.74
N HIS A 114 17.14 2.29 -4.76
CA HIS A 114 16.71 3.02 -5.94
C HIS A 114 17.43 4.36 -6.00
N THR A 115 17.93 4.73 -7.17
CA THR A 115 18.46 6.07 -7.44
C THR A 115 17.48 6.80 -8.35
N THR A 116 16.99 7.95 -7.89
CA THR A 116 16.07 8.81 -8.66
C THR A 116 16.80 9.54 -9.78
N GLU A 117 16.06 10.17 -10.69
CA GLU A 117 16.62 11.03 -11.73
C GLU A 117 17.38 12.22 -11.14
N THR A 118 16.97 12.72 -9.96
CA THR A 118 17.69 13.75 -9.20
C THR A 118 18.90 13.22 -8.42
N LYS A 119 19.33 11.96 -8.65
CA LYS A 119 20.48 11.28 -8.02
C LYS A 119 20.33 11.02 -6.52
N LYS A 120 19.16 11.22 -5.93
CA LYS A 120 18.88 10.84 -4.54
C LYS A 120 18.70 9.33 -4.44
N LYS A 121 19.22 8.76 -3.36
CA LYS A 121 19.19 7.32 -3.08
C LYS A 121 18.08 7.00 -2.09
N TYR A 122 17.19 6.09 -2.44
CA TYR A 122 16.12 5.61 -1.59
C TYR A 122 16.30 4.12 -1.31
N LEU A 123 16.29 3.74 -0.05
CA LEU A 123 16.20 2.35 0.36
C LEU A 123 14.75 1.89 0.15
N VAL A 124 14.56 0.82 -0.61
CA VAL A 124 13.25 0.20 -0.84
C VAL A 124 13.20 -1.10 -0.05
N ILE A 125 12.29 -1.19 0.92
CA ILE A 125 12.09 -2.33 1.83
C ILE A 125 10.59 -2.49 2.11
N HIS A 126 10.15 -3.70 2.48
CA HIS A 126 8.77 -3.85 2.93
C HIS A 126 8.56 -3.21 4.30
N GLY A 127 9.40 -3.52 5.28
CA GLY A 127 9.36 -2.90 6.60
C GLY A 127 9.01 -3.84 7.75
N ASP A 128 8.54 -5.05 7.48
CA ASP A 128 8.18 -6.08 8.46
C ASP A 128 9.34 -6.52 9.38
N GLN A 129 10.57 -6.33 8.92
CA GLN A 129 11.77 -6.62 9.74
C GLN A 129 11.83 -5.82 11.04
N PHE A 130 11.03 -4.77 11.17
CA PHE A 130 10.88 -3.96 12.37
C PHE A 130 9.70 -4.40 13.26
N ASP A 131 8.99 -5.48 12.89
CA ASP A 131 7.81 -6.01 13.58
C ASP A 131 8.05 -6.45 15.02
N GLY A 132 9.28 -6.76 15.41
CA GLY A 132 9.58 -7.13 16.80
C GLY A 132 9.13 -6.04 17.79
N VAL A 133 9.19 -4.77 17.37
CA VAL A 133 8.62 -3.63 18.11
C VAL A 133 7.10 -3.51 17.85
N MET A 134 6.63 -4.07 16.71
CA MET A 134 5.28 -3.94 16.19
C MET A 134 4.32 -5.07 16.62
N GLN A 135 4.82 -6.28 16.89
CA GLN A 135 3.98 -7.42 17.32
C GLN A 135 3.17 -7.11 18.56
N TYR A 136 3.74 -6.38 19.49
CA TYR A 136 3.05 -5.95 20.72
C TYR A 136 1.85 -5.03 20.42
N ALA A 137 1.96 -4.16 19.43
CA ALA A 137 0.90 -3.23 19.10
C ALA A 137 -0.20 -3.82 18.21
N ARG A 138 0.12 -4.76 17.29
CA ARG A 138 -0.90 -5.52 16.53
C ARG A 138 -1.73 -6.40 17.45
N TRP A 139 -1.11 -7.06 18.42
CA TRP A 139 -1.84 -7.83 19.43
C TRP A 139 -2.79 -6.93 20.22
N LEU A 140 -2.34 -5.75 20.63
CA LEU A 140 -3.19 -4.73 21.27
C LEU A 140 -4.32 -4.21 20.35
N SER A 141 -4.06 -4.08 19.04
CA SER A 141 -5.06 -3.63 18.07
C SER A 141 -6.14 -4.70 17.82
N LYS A 142 -5.77 -5.98 17.68
CA LYS A 142 -6.73 -7.09 17.54
C LYS A 142 -7.54 -7.33 18.82
N LEU A 143 -6.94 -7.23 19.99
CA LEU A 143 -7.68 -7.16 21.24
C LEU A 143 -8.63 -5.95 21.27
N GLY A 144 -8.25 -4.85 20.60
CA GLY A 144 -9.05 -3.63 20.51
C GLY A 144 -10.34 -3.77 19.73
N SER A 145 -10.37 -4.50 18.64
CA SER A 145 -11.59 -4.64 17.82
C SER A 145 -12.61 -5.60 18.44
N VAL A 146 -12.14 -6.72 18.98
CA VAL A 146 -13.02 -7.67 19.70
C VAL A 146 -13.45 -7.09 21.06
N ALA A 147 -12.51 -6.45 21.76
CA ALA A 147 -12.83 -5.79 23.04
C ALA A 147 -13.74 -4.56 22.86
N TYR A 148 -13.80 -3.94 21.68
CA TYR A 148 -14.63 -2.76 21.42
C TYR A 148 -16.13 -3.10 21.50
N GLU A 149 -16.57 -4.15 20.84
CA GLU A 149 -17.97 -4.59 20.89
C GLU A 149 -18.35 -5.09 22.28
N TRP A 150 -17.45 -5.83 22.93
CA TRP A 150 -17.65 -6.27 24.33
C TRP A 150 -17.64 -5.10 25.31
N LEU A 151 -16.77 -4.11 25.12
CA LEU A 151 -16.68 -2.94 25.99
C LEU A 151 -17.88 -2.02 25.89
N ILE A 152 -18.54 -1.87 24.74
CA ILE A 152 -19.79 -1.11 24.63
C ILE A 152 -20.88 -1.80 25.46
N THR A 153 -20.99 -3.11 25.33
CA THR A 153 -21.98 -3.90 26.07
C THR A 153 -21.67 -3.90 27.57
N ILE A 154 -20.43 -4.17 27.94
CA ILE A 154 -19.96 -4.16 29.33
C ILE A 154 -20.05 -2.75 29.94
N ASN A 155 -19.74 -1.68 29.19
CA ASN A 155 -19.83 -0.31 29.70
C ASN A 155 -21.26 0.06 30.10
N ARG A 156 -22.30 -0.44 29.38
CA ARG A 156 -23.69 -0.26 29.76
C ARG A 156 -24.03 -0.96 31.09
N TYR A 157 -23.55 -2.20 31.25
CA TYR A 157 -23.77 -2.96 32.50
C TYR A 157 -22.96 -2.39 33.67
N ILE A 158 -21.67 -2.05 33.45
CA ILE A 158 -20.81 -1.45 34.48
C ILE A 158 -21.43 -0.14 34.98
N ASN A 159 -21.87 0.76 34.09
CA ASN A 159 -22.45 2.04 34.50
C ASN A 159 -23.80 1.87 35.17
N TYR A 160 -24.60 0.86 34.80
CA TYR A 160 -25.83 0.49 35.54
C TYR A 160 -25.50 0.08 36.97
N PHE A 161 -24.54 -0.82 37.19
CA PHE A 161 -24.13 -1.23 38.54
C PHE A 161 -23.42 -0.09 39.33
N ARG A 162 -22.57 0.70 38.68
CA ARG A 162 -21.92 1.87 39.28
C ARG A 162 -22.93 2.88 39.78
N LYS A 163 -23.99 3.15 39.02
CA LYS A 163 -25.08 4.05 39.44
C LYS A 163 -25.81 3.50 40.67
N LYS A 164 -26.06 2.18 40.74
CA LYS A 164 -26.64 1.54 41.92
C LYS A 164 -25.75 1.61 43.17
N LEU A 165 -24.41 1.70 42.98
CA LEU A 165 -23.40 1.78 44.03
C LEU A 165 -22.99 3.23 44.33
N GLY A 166 -23.70 4.24 43.81
CA GLY A 166 -23.36 5.65 44.01
C GLY A 166 -22.02 6.11 43.45
N LYS A 167 -21.47 5.38 42.44
CA LYS A 167 -20.19 5.70 41.83
C LYS A 167 -20.38 6.47 40.51
N ASP A 168 -19.46 7.40 40.24
CA ASP A 168 -19.46 8.21 39.02
C ASP A 168 -19.38 7.41 37.72
N TYR A 169 -19.88 8.03 36.65
CA TYR A 169 -19.87 7.46 35.30
C TYR A 169 -18.44 7.20 34.77
N TRP A 170 -18.18 6.01 34.28
CA TRP A 170 -16.93 5.67 33.64
C TRP A 170 -17.03 5.92 32.11
N SER A 171 -16.12 6.77 31.59
CA SER A 171 -16.18 7.22 30.19
C SER A 171 -15.35 6.33 29.26
N PHE A 172 -16.02 5.63 28.36
CA PHE A 172 -15.40 4.88 27.27
C PHE A 172 -14.57 5.79 26.33
N SER A 173 -14.97 7.06 26.17
CA SER A 173 -14.23 8.02 25.35
C SER A 173 -12.80 8.28 25.82
N LYS A 174 -12.53 8.23 27.13
CA LYS A 174 -11.13 8.31 27.67
C LYS A 174 -10.28 7.12 27.23
N PHE A 175 -10.86 5.92 27.24
CA PHE A 175 -10.16 4.71 26.80
C PHE A 175 -9.84 4.75 25.29
N LEU A 176 -10.78 5.21 24.45
CA LEU A 176 -10.58 5.36 23.01
C LEU A 176 -9.48 6.39 22.70
N LYS A 177 -9.47 7.55 23.39
CA LYS A 177 -8.41 8.55 23.28
C LYS A 177 -7.02 7.97 23.62
N PHE A 178 -6.94 7.16 24.66
CA PHE A 178 -5.69 6.49 25.04
C PHE A 178 -5.22 5.50 23.97
N LYS A 179 -6.13 4.73 23.33
CA LYS A 179 -5.81 3.81 22.24
C LYS A 179 -5.35 4.52 20.99
N VAL A 180 -6.02 5.60 20.58
CA VAL A 180 -5.61 6.42 19.43
C VAL A 180 -4.21 7.01 19.68
N LYS A 181 -3.95 7.53 20.89
CA LYS A 181 -2.61 8.03 21.26
C LYS A 181 -1.54 6.96 21.16
N ASN A 182 -1.82 5.74 21.59
CA ASN A 182 -0.86 4.63 21.49
C ASN A 182 -0.61 4.19 20.04
N ALA A 183 -1.64 4.18 19.20
CA ALA A 183 -1.49 3.89 17.77
C ALA A 183 -0.64 4.95 17.06
N VAL A 184 -0.86 6.23 17.36
CA VAL A 184 -0.07 7.35 16.82
C VAL A 184 1.39 7.27 17.28
N ASN A 185 1.64 7.04 18.57
CA ASN A 185 3.00 6.87 19.11
C ASN A 185 3.71 5.68 18.46
N PHE A 186 2.97 4.62 18.18
CA PHE A 186 3.46 3.43 17.55
C PHE A 186 3.91 3.69 16.10
N MET A 187 3.06 4.32 15.28
CA MET A 187 3.42 4.73 13.92
C MET A 187 4.65 5.63 13.91
N SER A 188 4.70 6.59 14.85
CA SER A 188 5.85 7.47 14.99
C SER A 188 7.14 6.72 15.35
N ASN A 189 7.08 5.72 16.24
CA ASN A 189 8.24 4.90 16.60
C ASN A 189 8.73 4.03 15.42
N TYR A 190 7.81 3.48 14.63
CA TYR A 190 8.14 2.71 13.44
C TYR A 190 8.88 3.57 12.40
N GLU A 191 8.37 4.76 12.12
CA GLU A 191 8.98 5.69 11.19
C GLU A 191 10.40 6.11 11.63
N VAL A 192 10.58 6.35 12.93
CA VAL A 192 11.89 6.66 13.51
C VAL A 192 12.87 5.49 13.37
N LEU A 193 12.42 4.26 13.63
CA LEU A 193 13.24 3.06 13.48
C LEU A 193 13.71 2.87 12.04
N ILE A 194 12.79 2.94 11.08
CA ILE A 194 13.11 2.81 9.65
C ILE A 194 14.03 3.94 9.18
N SER A 195 13.75 5.19 9.58
CA SER A 195 14.58 6.33 9.21
C SER A 195 16.00 6.21 9.76
N ASN A 196 16.17 5.75 11.01
CA ASN A 196 17.49 5.47 11.56
C ASN A 196 18.23 4.35 10.81
N TYR A 197 17.51 3.31 10.38
CA TYR A 197 18.07 2.24 9.58
C TYR A 197 18.54 2.74 8.19
N ALA A 198 17.72 3.56 7.53
CA ALA A 198 18.07 4.22 6.27
C ALA A 198 19.30 5.14 6.43
N LYS A 199 19.34 5.94 7.51
CA LYS A 199 20.48 6.83 7.82
C LYS A 199 21.79 6.07 7.98
N LYS A 200 21.78 4.92 8.67
CA LYS A 200 22.96 4.04 8.79
C LYS A 200 23.47 3.52 7.43
N ARG A 201 22.59 3.43 6.43
CA ARG A 201 22.92 3.01 5.05
C ARG A 201 23.32 4.16 4.15
N LYS A 202 23.41 5.39 4.67
CA LYS A 202 23.84 6.60 3.95
C LYS A 202 22.99 6.84 2.69
N VAL A 203 21.65 6.70 2.83
CA VAL A 203 20.68 7.02 1.78
C VAL A 203 19.88 8.27 2.16
N ASP A 204 19.29 8.94 1.16
CA ASP A 204 18.54 10.18 1.31
C ASP A 204 17.10 9.93 1.79
N GLY A 205 16.57 8.74 1.51
CA GLY A 205 15.22 8.38 1.88
C GLY A 205 14.97 6.89 1.95
N VAL A 206 13.74 6.54 2.33
CA VAL A 206 13.24 5.17 2.38
C VAL A 206 11.83 5.12 1.82
N VAL A 207 11.55 4.09 1.02
CA VAL A 207 10.20 3.74 0.54
C VAL A 207 9.83 2.40 1.14
N CYS A 208 8.68 2.33 1.80
CA CYS A 208 8.19 1.10 2.44
C CYS A 208 6.66 0.99 2.35
N GLY A 209 6.13 -0.19 2.66
CA GLY A 209 4.71 -0.51 2.83
C GLY A 209 4.41 -0.93 4.27
N HIS A 210 3.74 -2.09 4.45
CA HIS A 210 3.55 -2.87 5.67
C HIS A 210 2.56 -2.29 6.69
N ILE A 211 2.62 -1.00 7.02
CA ILE A 211 1.73 -0.40 8.02
C ILE A 211 0.43 0.16 7.42
N HIS A 212 0.22 0.00 6.12
CA HIS A 212 -0.98 0.43 5.39
C HIS A 212 -1.34 1.91 5.61
N HIS A 213 -0.33 2.77 5.74
CA HIS A 213 -0.52 4.19 6.00
C HIS A 213 0.26 5.06 5.04
N ALA A 214 -0.40 5.47 3.96
CA ALA A 214 0.21 6.30 2.93
C ALA A 214 0.65 7.66 3.49
N VAL A 215 1.95 7.93 3.47
CA VAL A 215 2.53 9.18 3.98
C VAL A 215 3.87 9.47 3.33
N SER A 216 4.15 10.73 3.09
CA SER A 216 5.45 11.24 2.64
C SER A 216 5.87 12.40 3.53
N LYS A 217 6.95 12.23 4.29
CA LYS A 217 7.44 13.25 5.24
C LYS A 217 8.93 13.10 5.54
N HIS A 218 9.54 14.12 6.11
CA HIS A 218 10.91 14.04 6.59
C HIS A 218 10.95 13.66 8.08
N THR A 219 11.70 12.62 8.39
CA THR A 219 11.90 12.11 9.76
C THR A 219 13.38 11.85 9.98
N MET A 220 13.97 12.43 11.02
CA MET A 220 15.40 12.29 11.38
C MET A 220 16.37 12.65 10.24
N GLY A 221 15.99 13.58 9.36
CA GLY A 221 16.77 13.99 8.19
C GLY A 221 16.67 13.04 6.98
N ILE A 222 15.80 12.03 7.05
CA ILE A 222 15.51 11.06 5.98
C ILE A 222 14.12 11.35 5.40
N HIS A 223 13.99 11.31 4.09
CA HIS A 223 12.68 11.35 3.44
C HIS A 223 12.00 9.99 3.59
N TYR A 224 11.10 9.87 4.55
CA TYR A 224 10.32 8.67 4.81
C TYR A 224 9.05 8.68 3.95
N ILE A 225 8.84 7.60 3.19
CA ILE A 225 7.65 7.43 2.36
C ILE A 225 7.09 6.04 2.60
N ASN A 226 5.81 5.97 2.95
CA ASN A 226 5.04 4.75 2.91
C ASN A 226 4.03 4.87 1.77
N ASP A 227 3.99 3.89 0.87
CA ASP A 227 3.15 3.96 -0.34
C ASP A 227 1.70 3.50 -0.11
N GLY A 228 1.40 3.05 1.13
CA GLY A 228 0.05 2.67 1.56
C GLY A 228 -0.27 1.21 1.26
N ASP A 229 -1.44 0.94 0.70
CA ASP A 229 -1.94 -0.40 0.43
C ASP A 229 -2.99 -0.43 -0.71
N TRP A 230 -3.38 -1.63 -1.14
CA TRP A 230 -4.45 -1.86 -2.11
C TRP A 230 -5.62 -2.67 -1.52
N VAL A 231 -5.85 -2.52 -0.22
CA VAL A 231 -6.98 -3.08 0.53
C VAL A 231 -7.95 -1.97 0.93
N GLU A 232 -7.43 -0.86 1.48
CA GLU A 232 -8.22 0.26 1.99
C GLU A 232 -7.91 1.57 1.27
N SER A 233 -6.62 1.97 1.19
CA SER A 233 -6.21 3.29 0.70
C SER A 233 -6.14 3.38 -0.83
N CYS A 234 -5.78 2.29 -1.52
CA CYS A 234 -5.57 2.22 -2.97
C CYS A 234 -4.59 3.29 -3.46
N THR A 235 -3.43 3.33 -2.83
CA THR A 235 -2.38 4.31 -3.10
C THR A 235 -1.15 3.67 -3.73
N ALA A 236 -0.38 4.47 -4.44
CA ALA A 236 0.91 4.11 -5.00
C ALA A 236 1.85 5.32 -4.98
N LEU A 237 3.15 5.08 -4.82
CA LEU A 237 4.15 6.10 -5.03
C LEU A 237 4.59 6.09 -6.50
N VAL A 238 4.82 7.27 -7.07
CA VAL A 238 5.38 7.40 -8.42
C VAL A 238 6.54 8.38 -8.44
N GLU A 239 7.47 8.15 -9.35
CA GLU A 239 8.52 9.09 -9.72
C GLU A 239 8.22 9.61 -11.12
N HIS A 240 8.17 10.91 -11.28
CA HIS A 240 8.06 11.57 -12.57
C HIS A 240 9.43 11.60 -13.29
N PHE A 241 9.43 11.94 -14.57
CA PHE A 241 10.68 12.03 -15.37
C PHE A 241 11.59 13.18 -14.95
N ASP A 242 11.09 14.16 -14.20
CA ASP A 242 11.88 15.22 -13.56
C ASP A 242 12.49 14.80 -12.21
N GLY A 243 12.19 13.57 -11.75
CA GLY A 243 12.64 13.02 -10.49
C GLY A 243 11.81 13.43 -9.27
N SER A 244 10.71 14.15 -9.46
CA SER A 244 9.75 14.44 -8.39
C SER A 244 9.00 13.16 -7.99
N LEU A 245 8.67 13.05 -6.68
CA LEU A 245 7.95 11.93 -6.10
C LEU A 245 6.55 12.36 -5.70
N GLU A 246 5.53 11.58 -6.07
CA GLU A 246 4.12 11.83 -5.77
C GLU A 246 3.44 10.57 -5.23
N LEU A 247 2.70 10.70 -4.10
CA LEU A 247 1.77 9.68 -3.65
C LEU A 247 0.43 9.88 -4.39
N ILE A 248 0.05 8.88 -5.18
CA ILE A 248 -1.20 8.87 -5.93
C ILE A 248 -2.26 8.11 -5.15
N ASP A 249 -3.37 8.79 -4.83
CA ASP A 249 -4.63 8.17 -4.42
C ASP A 249 -5.39 7.80 -5.71
N TRP A 250 -5.45 6.50 -6.02
CA TRP A 250 -6.07 6.04 -7.25
C TRP A 250 -7.58 6.28 -7.27
N ASN A 251 -8.25 6.23 -6.13
CA ASN A 251 -9.68 6.50 -6.06
C ASN A 251 -10.04 7.92 -6.50
N LYS A 252 -9.13 8.89 -6.26
CA LYS A 252 -9.28 10.27 -6.74
C LYS A 252 -8.83 10.40 -8.19
N LYS A 253 -7.62 9.90 -8.50
CA LYS A 253 -6.97 10.08 -9.80
C LYS A 253 -7.74 9.45 -10.96
N ARG A 254 -8.35 8.26 -10.75
CA ARG A 254 -9.15 7.58 -11.77
C ARG A 254 -10.35 8.41 -12.24
N LYS A 255 -10.97 9.16 -11.36
CA LYS A 255 -12.11 10.04 -11.72
C LYS A 255 -11.69 11.09 -12.74
N GLU A 256 -10.54 11.74 -12.54
CA GLU A 256 -9.99 12.72 -13.49
C GLU A 256 -9.75 12.09 -14.87
N ILE A 257 -9.28 10.84 -14.92
CA ILE A 257 -9.01 10.14 -16.18
C ILE A 257 -10.33 9.78 -16.89
N ILE A 258 -11.32 9.28 -16.16
CA ILE A 258 -12.62 8.88 -16.70
C ILE A 258 -13.38 10.10 -17.20
N ASP A 259 -13.43 11.21 -16.45
CA ASP A 259 -14.12 12.44 -16.81
C ASP A 259 -13.53 13.06 -18.11
N ILE A 260 -12.20 13.03 -18.23
CA ILE A 260 -11.52 13.51 -19.45
C ILE A 260 -11.88 12.63 -20.65
N THR A 261 -11.96 11.30 -20.46
CA THR A 261 -12.29 10.36 -21.53
C THR A 261 -13.74 10.52 -21.99
N THR A 262 -14.66 10.71 -21.04
CA THR A 262 -16.11 10.90 -21.32
C THR A 262 -16.38 12.24 -22.01
N ASN A 263 -15.77 13.33 -21.52
CA ASN A 263 -15.91 14.66 -22.12
C ASN A 263 -15.23 14.78 -23.50
N GLY A 264 -14.11 14.05 -23.69
CA GLY A 264 -13.43 13.96 -24.99
C GLY A 264 -14.27 13.20 -26.03
N ALA A 265 -14.98 12.15 -25.64
CA ALA A 265 -15.89 11.40 -26.50
C ALA A 265 -17.10 12.25 -26.93
N ASN A 266 -17.72 12.99 -26.00
CA ASN A 266 -18.84 13.88 -26.28
C ASN A 266 -18.47 15.05 -27.21
N LYS A 267 -17.28 15.65 -27.05
CA LYS A 267 -16.79 16.69 -27.98
C LYS A 267 -16.53 16.16 -29.40
N LYS A 268 -16.14 14.88 -29.56
CA LYS A 268 -15.96 14.28 -30.88
C LYS A 268 -17.28 13.96 -31.60
N ILE A 269 -18.31 13.60 -30.83
CA ILE A 269 -19.66 13.35 -31.38
C ILE A 269 -20.26 14.66 -31.90
N LEU A 270 -20.19 15.75 -31.12
CA LEU A 270 -20.70 17.06 -31.51
C LEU A 270 -19.97 17.69 -32.72
N ARG A 271 -18.68 17.33 -32.97
CA ARG A 271 -17.94 17.77 -34.16
C ARG A 271 -18.22 16.93 -35.42
N LYS A 272 -18.89 15.79 -35.32
CA LYS A 272 -19.29 14.95 -36.46
C LYS A 272 -20.74 15.19 -36.89
N THR A 273 -21.51 15.92 -36.09
CA THR A 273 -22.91 16.25 -36.34
C THR A 273 -23.11 17.73 -36.71
N ALA A 274 -22.05 18.52 -36.81
CA ALA A 274 -21.97 19.86 -37.39
C ALA A 274 -21.15 19.83 -38.70
#